data_732ee56cbf6ce3c7a3d5c7aaba6da93c
#
_entry.id   732ee56cbf6ce3c7a3d5c7aaba6da93c
#
_cell.length_a   1.000
_cell.length_b   1.000
_cell.length_c   1.000
_cell.angle_alpha   90.00
_cell.angle_beta   90.00
_cell.angle_gamma   90.00
#
_symmetry.space_group_name_H-M   'P 1'
#
loop_
_entity.id
_entity.type
_entity.pdbx_description
1 polymer ?
#
loop_
_entity_poly.entity_id
_entity_poly.type
_entity_poly.pdbx_seq_one_letter_code
_entity_poly.pdbx_strand_id
1 'polypeptide(L)'
;DKHVTGVQTCALPIWIAGAALLSPFDNLIWFRERTERLFGVRVRLEIYTPAERRTHGYYVLPFLEDEAITARVDLKADRKAGVLRVMATHAEPGATPDTPERLADELRLMAGWLGLAEVKAEARGDFAPALQSALRC
;
A
#
# COMPACT_ATOMS: atom_id res chain seq x y z
N ASP A 1 14.14 -21.19 17.06
CA ASP A 1 14.17 -21.20 16.48
C ASP A 1 13.71 -21.12 16.22
N LYS A 2 13.60 -21.00 16.55
CA LYS A 2 13.45 -21.02 16.17
C LYS A 2 13.56 -21.06 15.65
N HIS A 3 13.82 -21.21 15.83
CA HIS A 3 14.25 -21.45 15.16
C HIS A 3 14.52 -22.01 14.91
N VAL A 4 14.60 -22.37 15.02
CA VAL A 4 15.09 -23.14 14.60
C VAL A 4 15.56 -23.71 14.46
N THR A 5 15.71 -23.90 14.49
CA THR A 5 16.22 -24.69 14.18
C THR A 5 16.37 -25.28 13.52
N GLY A 6 16.71 -25.59 13.32
CA GLY A 6 16.77 -26.26 12.62
C GLY A 6 16.20 -26.67 12.09
N VAL A 7 15.98 -27.11 12.28
CA VAL A 7 15.31 -27.45 11.68
C VAL A 7 14.44 -27.34 11.46
N GLN A 8 14.16 -27.14 11.44
CA GLN A 8 13.38 -26.98 11.19
C GLN A 8 12.60 -27.19 10.55
N THR A 9 12.35 -27.47 10.58
CA THR A 9 11.67 -27.62 10.08
C THR A 9 10.74 -27.62 9.67
N CYS A 10 10.91 -27.42 9.74
CA CYS A 10 10.12 -27.77 8.97
C CYS A 10 8.78 -27.71 8.47
N ALA A 11 7.99 -28.23 8.80
CA ALA A 11 6.68 -28.50 8.26
C ALA A 11 5.59 -27.62 8.80
N LEU A 12 5.92 -26.68 9.64
CA LEU A 12 4.95 -25.73 10.20
C LEU A 12 4.75 -24.57 9.23
N PRO A 13 3.50 -24.16 8.98
CA PRO A 13 3.27 -22.98 8.17
C PRO A 13 3.91 -21.77 8.82
N ILE A 14 4.63 -21.01 8.01
CA ILE A 14 5.23 -19.76 8.46
C ILE A 14 4.21 -18.66 8.18
N TRP A 15 3.69 -18.05 9.25
CA TRP A 15 2.83 -16.89 9.13
C TRP A 15 3.69 -15.65 8.98
N ILE A 16 3.56 -14.96 7.85
CA ILE A 16 4.24 -13.70 7.62
C ILE A 16 3.26 -12.60 7.98
N ALA A 17 3.57 -11.87 9.05
CA ALA A 17 2.78 -10.72 9.45
C ALA A 17 3.60 -9.46 9.17
N GLY A 18 2.98 -8.47 8.58
CA GLY A 18 3.65 -7.22 8.29
C GLY A 18 2.86 -6.39 7.30
N ALA A 19 3.33 -5.17 7.10
CA ALA A 19 2.70 -4.26 6.15
C ALA A 19 3.77 -3.43 5.48
N ALA A 20 3.61 -3.16 4.20
CA ALA A 20 4.54 -2.34 3.44
C ALA A 20 3.86 -1.69 2.24
N LEU A 21 4.24 -0.43 2.00
CA LEU A 21 3.89 0.23 0.74
C LEU A 21 5.02 -0.03 -0.25
N LEU A 22 4.68 -0.63 -1.38
CA LEU A 22 5.66 -1.06 -2.36
C LEU A 22 5.71 -0.07 -3.53
N SER A 23 6.93 0.21 -4.00
CA SER A 23 7.10 0.96 -5.23
C SER A 23 6.59 0.12 -6.40
N PRO A 24 5.99 0.73 -7.43
CA PRO A 24 5.63 -0.02 -8.64
C PRO A 24 6.86 -0.60 -9.37
N PHE A 25 8.06 -0.14 -9.02
CA PHE A 25 9.31 -0.66 -9.55
C PHE A 25 9.97 -1.70 -8.64
N ASP A 26 9.34 -2.03 -7.51
CA ASP A 26 9.84 -3.07 -6.62
C ASP A 26 9.93 -4.41 -7.34
N ASN A 27 10.97 -5.19 -7.03
CA ASN A 27 11.18 -6.49 -7.67
C ASN A 27 9.98 -7.42 -7.51
N LEU A 28 9.20 -7.27 -6.46
CA LEU A 28 8.01 -8.07 -6.23
C LEU A 28 6.86 -7.67 -7.15
N ILE A 29 6.86 -6.43 -7.63
CA ILE A 29 5.72 -5.83 -8.34
C ILE A 29 5.97 -5.66 -9.84
N TRP A 30 7.16 -5.24 -10.25
CA TRP A 30 7.39 -4.76 -11.62
C TRP A 30 7.14 -5.81 -12.70
N PHE A 31 7.34 -7.10 -12.39
CA PHE A 31 6.99 -8.16 -13.33
C PHE A 31 5.51 -8.49 -13.20
N ARG A 32 4.71 -7.84 -14.02
CA ARG A 32 3.26 -7.76 -13.86
C ARG A 32 2.54 -9.10 -13.91
N GLU A 33 2.98 -9.99 -14.80
CA GLU A 33 2.39 -11.33 -14.90
C GLU A 33 2.56 -12.10 -13.59
N ARG A 34 3.74 -12.02 -12.99
CA ARG A 34 3.99 -12.68 -11.72
C ARG A 34 3.17 -12.05 -10.60
N THR A 35 3.07 -10.72 -10.59
CA THR A 35 2.28 -10.00 -9.57
C THR A 35 0.83 -10.39 -9.65
N GLU A 36 0.27 -10.45 -10.83
CA GLU A 36 -1.12 -10.86 -11.02
C GLU A 36 -1.31 -12.31 -10.59
N ARG A 37 -0.38 -13.19 -10.89
CA ARG A 37 -0.46 -14.60 -10.54
C ARG A 37 -0.32 -14.82 -9.03
N LEU A 38 0.55 -14.07 -8.35
CA LEU A 38 0.79 -14.22 -6.92
C LEU A 38 -0.28 -13.55 -6.07
N PHE A 39 -0.75 -12.40 -6.48
CA PHE A 39 -1.61 -11.55 -5.65
C PHE A 39 -3.01 -11.33 -6.22
N GLY A 40 -3.26 -11.80 -7.45
CA GLY A 40 -4.54 -11.55 -8.12
C GLY A 40 -4.79 -10.10 -8.45
N VAL A 41 -3.75 -9.27 -8.48
CA VAL A 41 -3.86 -7.83 -8.67
C VAL A 41 -3.11 -7.43 -9.93
N ARG A 42 -3.80 -6.74 -10.84
CA ARG A 42 -3.20 -6.22 -12.05
C ARG A 42 -2.65 -4.82 -11.78
N VAL A 43 -1.34 -4.71 -11.73
CA VAL A 43 -0.66 -3.43 -11.48
C VAL A 43 -0.27 -2.80 -12.81
N ARG A 44 -0.60 -1.51 -12.97
CA ARG A 44 -0.28 -0.74 -14.17
C ARG A 44 0.23 0.63 -13.77
N LEU A 45 1.39 0.99 -14.30
CA LEU A 45 1.97 2.31 -14.03
C LEU A 45 1.32 3.34 -14.95
N GLU A 46 0.77 4.41 -14.36
CA GLU A 46 -0.01 5.40 -15.10
C GLU A 46 0.64 6.78 -15.14
N ILE A 47 1.95 6.88 -14.86
CA ILE A 47 2.63 8.18 -14.84
C ILE A 47 2.62 8.89 -16.21
N TYR A 48 2.57 8.13 -17.31
CA TYR A 48 2.51 8.69 -18.65
C TYR A 48 1.10 8.73 -19.22
N THR A 49 0.09 8.31 -18.44
CA THR A 49 -1.31 8.33 -18.84
C THR A 49 -1.89 9.70 -18.53
N PRO A 50 -2.64 10.34 -19.47
CA PRO A 50 -3.31 11.60 -19.16
C PRO A 50 -4.21 11.45 -17.92
N ALA A 51 -4.29 12.53 -17.13
CA ALA A 51 -4.98 12.47 -15.83
C ALA A 51 -6.41 11.96 -15.92
N GLU A 52 -7.14 12.36 -16.96
CA GLU A 52 -8.53 11.96 -17.17
C GLU A 52 -8.71 10.49 -17.54
N ARG A 53 -7.63 9.83 -17.90
CA ARG A 53 -7.66 8.40 -18.28
C ARG A 53 -7.05 7.48 -17.22
N ARG A 54 -6.58 8.06 -16.10
CA ARG A 54 -5.98 7.25 -15.04
C ARG A 54 -7.05 6.52 -14.24
N THR A 55 -6.82 5.24 -14.00
CA THR A 55 -7.73 4.42 -13.21
C THR A 55 -7.47 4.59 -11.72
N HIS A 56 -6.21 4.55 -11.30
CA HIS A 56 -5.84 4.56 -9.88
C HIS A 56 -5.09 5.80 -9.45
N GLY A 57 -4.37 6.46 -10.34
CA GLY A 57 -3.65 7.68 -10.02
C GLY A 57 -2.32 7.80 -10.74
N TYR A 58 -1.55 8.82 -10.36
CA TYR A 58 -0.30 9.14 -11.04
C TYR A 58 0.83 8.20 -10.62
N TYR A 59 1.10 8.11 -9.33
CA TYR A 59 2.16 7.26 -8.80
C TYR A 59 1.58 6.36 -7.71
N VAL A 60 1.09 5.21 -8.13
CA VAL A 60 0.30 4.33 -7.29
C VAL A 60 1.19 3.27 -6.66
N LEU A 61 1.13 3.18 -5.33
CA LEU A 61 1.85 2.18 -4.55
C LEU A 61 0.88 1.11 -4.07
N PRO A 62 1.12 -0.16 -4.41
CA PRO A 62 0.39 -1.25 -3.79
C PRO A 62 0.70 -1.35 -2.30
N PHE A 63 -0.30 -1.62 -1.50
CA PHE A 63 -0.13 -1.89 -0.07
C PHE A 63 -0.13 -3.40 0.16
N LEU A 64 1.02 -3.91 0.55
CA LEU A 64 1.18 -5.32 0.90
C LEU A 64 0.87 -5.47 2.38
N GLU A 65 -0.12 -6.27 2.68
CA GLU A 65 -0.55 -6.56 4.05
C GLU A 65 -0.49 -8.07 4.25
N ASP A 66 0.45 -8.50 5.10
CA ASP A 66 0.75 -9.91 5.29
C ASP A 66 1.16 -10.55 3.96
N GLU A 67 0.31 -11.34 3.33
CA GLU A 67 0.63 -12.01 2.06
C GLU A 67 -0.25 -11.56 0.91
N ALA A 68 -0.99 -10.45 1.08
CA ALA A 68 -1.93 -9.98 0.08
C ALA A 68 -1.72 -8.50 -0.22
N ILE A 69 -2.04 -8.11 -1.45
CA ILE A 69 -2.16 -6.70 -1.78
C ILE A 69 -3.61 -6.32 -1.51
N THR A 70 -3.82 -5.46 -0.52
CA THR A 70 -5.15 -5.15 -0.01
C THR A 70 -5.64 -3.76 -0.39
N ALA A 71 -4.74 -2.89 -0.84
CA ALA A 71 -5.09 -1.53 -1.25
C ALA A 71 -4.05 -0.97 -2.22
N ARG A 72 -4.40 0.13 -2.86
CA ARG A 72 -3.48 0.93 -3.67
C ARG A 72 -3.68 2.39 -3.32
N VAL A 73 -2.59 3.13 -3.22
CA VAL A 73 -2.64 4.56 -2.90
C VAL A 73 -1.80 5.35 -3.88
N ASP A 74 -2.32 6.49 -4.29
CA ASP A 74 -1.57 7.47 -5.08
C ASP A 74 -1.05 8.53 -4.12
N LEU A 75 0.27 8.66 -4.01
CA LEU A 75 0.90 9.51 -3.01
C LEU A 75 1.61 10.70 -3.64
N LYS A 76 1.59 11.81 -2.91
CA LYS A 76 2.31 13.03 -3.27
C LYS A 76 2.87 13.70 -2.03
N ALA A 77 4.17 13.96 -2.04
CA ALA A 77 4.81 14.68 -0.94
C ALA A 77 4.64 16.19 -1.18
N ASP A 78 3.82 16.82 -0.36
CA ASP A 78 3.64 18.27 -0.39
C ASP A 78 4.59 18.87 0.64
N ARG A 79 5.81 19.14 0.21
CA ARG A 79 6.87 19.58 1.11
C ARG A 79 6.66 20.99 1.64
N LYS A 80 5.96 21.84 0.90
CA LYS A 80 5.65 23.19 1.36
C LYS A 80 4.69 23.17 2.55
N ALA A 81 3.69 22.31 2.48
CA ALA A 81 2.71 22.17 3.56
C ALA A 81 3.16 21.18 4.65
N GLY A 82 4.23 20.41 4.42
CA GLY A 82 4.67 19.37 5.35
C GLY A 82 3.71 18.20 5.41
N VAL A 83 3.06 17.87 4.30
CA VAL A 83 1.99 16.87 4.27
C VAL A 83 2.30 15.78 3.26
N LEU A 84 2.11 14.53 3.65
CA LEU A 84 2.02 13.42 2.72
C LEU A 84 0.55 13.33 2.27
N ARG A 85 0.29 13.72 1.04
CA ARG A 85 -1.06 13.68 0.49
C ARG A 85 -1.33 12.34 -0.17
N VAL A 86 -2.42 11.70 0.25
CA VAL A 86 -2.93 10.51 -0.39
C VAL A 86 -3.98 10.98 -1.39
N MET A 87 -3.57 11.06 -2.65
CA MET A 87 -4.39 11.65 -3.71
C MET A 87 -5.57 10.75 -4.09
N ALA A 88 -5.42 9.44 -3.93
CA ALA A 88 -6.48 8.47 -4.19
C ALA A 88 -6.21 7.21 -3.39
N THR A 89 -7.28 6.53 -2.96
CA THR A 89 -7.19 5.28 -2.19
C THR A 89 -8.19 4.28 -2.75
N HIS A 90 -7.68 3.12 -3.17
CA HIS A 90 -8.52 2.06 -3.74
C HIS A 90 -8.34 0.78 -2.96
N ALA A 91 -9.45 0.12 -2.64
CA ALA A 91 -9.41 -1.19 -2.00
C ALA A 91 -9.22 -2.29 -3.04
N GLU A 92 -8.52 -3.34 -2.63
CA GLU A 92 -8.47 -4.60 -3.37
C GLU A 92 -9.38 -5.62 -2.68
N PRO A 93 -9.76 -6.70 -3.39
CA PRO A 93 -10.70 -7.68 -2.80
C PRO A 93 -10.22 -8.30 -1.48
N GLY A 94 -8.91 -8.30 -1.23
CA GLY A 94 -8.36 -8.84 0.02
C GLY A 94 -8.42 -7.91 1.22
N ALA A 95 -8.95 -6.68 1.06
CA ALA A 95 -9.03 -5.72 2.16
C ALA A 95 -9.94 -6.26 3.27
N THR A 96 -9.54 -6.01 4.52
CA THR A 96 -10.27 -6.41 5.71
C THR A 96 -10.67 -5.16 6.51
N PRO A 97 -11.53 -5.30 7.54
CA PRO A 97 -11.85 -4.16 8.39
C PRO A 97 -10.65 -3.51 9.06
N ASP A 98 -9.55 -4.24 9.24
CA ASP A 98 -8.33 -3.70 9.86
C ASP A 98 -7.40 -3.00 8.86
N THR A 99 -7.60 -3.20 7.58
CA THR A 99 -6.74 -2.65 6.53
C THR A 99 -6.60 -1.13 6.62
N PRO A 100 -7.68 -0.34 6.81
CA PRO A 100 -7.53 1.12 6.86
C PRO A 100 -6.61 1.60 7.96
N GLU A 101 -6.67 0.99 9.16
CA GLU A 101 -5.80 1.38 10.28
C GLU A 101 -4.35 1.00 10.00
N ARG A 102 -4.13 -0.19 9.47
CA ARG A 102 -2.77 -0.63 9.14
C ARG A 102 -2.17 0.23 8.02
N LEU A 103 -2.98 0.60 7.04
CA LEU A 103 -2.57 1.50 5.98
C LEU A 103 -2.23 2.89 6.53
N ALA A 104 -3.08 3.41 7.42
CA ALA A 104 -2.83 4.71 8.07
C ALA A 104 -1.51 4.71 8.84
N ASP A 105 -1.23 3.65 9.59
CA ASP A 105 0.01 3.52 10.34
C ASP A 105 1.23 3.51 9.41
N GLU A 106 1.15 2.78 8.31
CA GLU A 106 2.25 2.70 7.36
C GLU A 106 2.48 4.04 6.66
N LEU A 107 1.41 4.75 6.34
CA LEU A 107 1.50 6.10 5.75
C LEU A 107 2.13 7.09 6.73
N ARG A 108 1.84 6.98 8.02
CA ARG A 108 2.46 7.82 9.05
C ARG A 108 3.97 7.53 9.16
N LEU A 109 4.34 6.25 9.09
CA LEU A 109 5.76 5.87 9.09
C LEU A 109 6.48 6.46 7.86
N MET A 110 5.86 6.36 6.69
CA MET A 110 6.42 6.93 5.47
C MET A 110 6.54 8.44 5.56
N ALA A 111 5.53 9.13 6.10
CA ALA A 111 5.59 10.58 6.28
C ALA A 111 6.77 10.96 7.19
N GLY A 112 6.97 10.23 8.28
CA GLY A 112 8.11 10.46 9.17
C GLY A 112 9.45 10.27 8.46
N TRP A 113 9.56 9.24 7.65
CA TRP A 113 10.74 8.96 6.83
C TRP A 113 11.04 10.10 5.85
N LEU A 114 10.00 10.68 5.27
CA LEU A 114 10.12 11.76 4.30
C LEU A 114 10.27 13.14 4.95
N GLY A 115 10.23 13.21 6.28
CA GLY A 115 10.30 14.47 7.00
C GLY A 115 9.03 15.30 6.92
N LEU A 116 7.90 14.66 6.70
CA LEU A 116 6.60 15.31 6.61
C LEU A 116 5.85 15.18 7.94
N ALA A 117 5.10 16.23 8.31
CA ALA A 117 4.50 16.33 9.63
C ALA A 117 3.20 15.55 9.76
N GLU A 118 2.44 15.40 8.68
CA GLU A 118 1.15 14.75 8.76
C GLU A 118 0.77 14.06 7.45
N VAL A 119 -0.28 13.25 7.51
CA VAL A 119 -0.86 12.54 6.37
C VAL A 119 -2.28 13.03 6.16
N LYS A 120 -2.63 13.40 4.95
CA LYS A 120 -4.00 13.79 4.58
C LYS A 120 -4.46 13.00 3.37
N ALA A 121 -5.66 12.44 3.46
CA ALA A 121 -6.24 11.67 2.36
C ALA A 121 -7.32 12.50 1.68
N GLU A 122 -7.21 12.62 0.35
CA GLU A 122 -8.23 13.24 -0.48
C GLU A 122 -9.42 12.30 -0.65
N ALA A 123 -10.60 12.87 -0.90
CA ALA A 123 -11.84 12.10 -1.04
C ALA A 123 -11.95 11.49 -2.43
N ARG A 124 -11.00 10.63 -2.81
CA ARG A 124 -10.94 10.01 -4.12
C ARG A 124 -10.61 8.53 -3.99
N GLY A 125 -11.35 7.71 -4.73
CA GLY A 125 -11.23 6.26 -4.67
C GLY A 125 -12.21 5.66 -3.68
N ASP A 126 -12.52 4.40 -3.90
CA ASP A 126 -13.57 3.70 -3.13
C ASP A 126 -13.17 3.43 -1.67
N PHE A 127 -11.88 3.53 -1.36
CA PHE A 127 -11.38 3.27 -0.01
C PHE A 127 -11.02 4.56 0.75
N ALA A 128 -11.20 5.73 0.11
CA ALA A 128 -10.86 7.00 0.73
C ALA A 128 -11.64 7.29 2.02
N PRO A 129 -12.96 7.04 2.09
CA PRO A 129 -13.67 7.30 3.34
C PRO A 129 -13.15 6.48 4.52
N ALA A 130 -12.82 5.21 4.29
CA ALA A 130 -12.29 4.36 5.35
C ALA A 130 -10.91 4.84 5.82
N LEU A 131 -10.04 5.23 4.88
CA LEU A 131 -8.73 5.75 5.24
C LEU A 131 -8.83 7.08 5.98
N GLN A 132 -9.68 7.98 5.50
CA GLN A 132 -9.90 9.27 6.17
C GLN A 132 -10.36 9.07 7.61
N SER A 133 -11.25 8.11 7.84
CA SER A 133 -11.73 7.78 9.18
C SER A 133 -10.59 7.26 10.05
N ALA A 134 -9.75 6.37 9.53
CA ALA A 134 -8.61 5.83 10.26
C ALA A 134 -7.57 6.91 10.60
N LEU A 135 -7.38 7.88 9.71
CA LEU A 135 -6.42 8.96 9.94
C LEU A 135 -6.88 9.96 11.00
N ARG A 136 -8.17 9.99 11.31
CA ARG A 136 -8.71 10.86 12.35
C ARG A 136 -8.53 10.30 13.77
N CYS A 137 -8.19 9.05 13.90
CA CYS A 137 -8.03 8.41 15.22
C CYS A 137 -6.68 8.62 15.86
#